data_e7a26509141af887ce03a2884caa4f65
#
_entry.id   e7a26509141af887ce03a2884caa4f65
#
_cell.length_a   1.000
_cell.length_b   1.000
_cell.length_c   1.000
_cell.angle_alpha   90.00
_cell.angle_beta   90.00
_cell.angle_gamma   90.00
#
_symmetry.space_group_name_H-M   'P 1'
#
loop_
_entity.id
_entity.type
_entity.pdbx_description
1 polymer ?
#
loop_
_entity_poly.entity_id
_entity_poly.type
_entity_poly.pdbx_seq_one_letter_code
_entity_poly.pdbx_strand_id
1 'polypeptide(L)'
;MPTDEMWGHIKKQVEIAVETADVIIFMCDFKGGLTASDEDVADMLRHSRKPIVLAVNKADNFDPTAQAEYYSLGLGEPFMISCEQGKGLGDLLDEVCSHFDAIDEGEDSEYIKIAIVGKPNAGKSSLANKLLGADRTIVSNIAGTTRDSIDSPLIYNGKKYMIIDTAGIRKKSAVHEDVEYYSVIRALASIRRADVCLAVIGSTEG
;
A
#
# COMPACT_ATOMS: atom_id res chain seq x y z
N MET A 1 25.16 14.64 7.87
CA MET A 1 23.73 14.62 8.24
C MET A 1 22.94 14.93 6.98
N PRO A 2 21.85 14.20 6.69
CA PRO A 2 20.98 14.57 5.58
C PRO A 2 20.42 15.97 5.84
N THR A 3 20.24 16.77 4.81
CA THR A 3 19.61 18.09 4.92
C THR A 3 18.13 17.92 5.26
N ASP A 4 17.52 18.91 5.91
CA ASP A 4 16.07 18.90 6.28
C ASP A 4 15.15 18.59 5.08
N GLU A 5 15.53 19.03 3.87
CA GLU A 5 14.82 18.69 2.63
C GLU A 5 14.88 17.19 2.30
N MET A 6 16.03 16.54 2.47
CA MET A 6 16.19 15.11 2.21
C MET A 6 15.38 14.27 3.20
N TRP A 7 15.31 14.68 4.47
CA TRP A 7 14.45 14.08 5.48
C TRP A 7 12.95 14.21 5.12
N GLY A 8 12.54 15.38 4.65
CA GLY A 8 11.17 15.60 4.17
C GLY A 8 10.79 14.64 3.04
N HIS A 9 11.70 14.38 2.10
CA HIS A 9 11.47 13.43 1.00
C HIS A 9 11.39 11.98 1.48
N ILE A 10 12.27 11.56 2.40
CA ILE A 10 12.26 10.20 2.96
C ILE A 10 10.97 9.95 3.72
N LYS A 11 10.59 10.86 4.62
CA LYS A 11 9.35 10.78 5.39
C LYS A 11 8.13 10.61 4.49
N LYS A 12 8.06 11.39 3.43
CA LYS A 12 6.98 11.34 2.46
C LYS A 12 6.91 10.01 1.71
N GLN A 13 8.06 9.44 1.32
CA GLN A 13 8.11 8.13 0.69
C GLN A 13 7.66 7.02 1.64
N VAL A 14 8.04 7.08 2.91
CA VAL A 14 7.60 6.13 3.94
C VAL A 14 6.08 6.23 4.15
N GLU A 15 5.52 7.44 4.24
CA GLU A 15 4.07 7.65 4.37
C GLU A 15 3.29 7.03 3.20
N ILE A 16 3.80 7.16 1.97
CA ILE A 16 3.21 6.51 0.78
C ILE A 16 3.25 4.99 0.90
N ALA A 17 4.41 4.45 1.23
CA ALA A 17 4.59 3.01 1.35
C ALA A 17 3.63 2.44 2.41
N VAL A 18 3.51 3.11 3.56
CA VAL A 18 2.59 2.73 4.64
C VAL A 18 1.12 2.76 4.19
N GLU A 19 0.72 3.78 3.41
CA GLU A 19 -0.67 3.88 2.94
C GLU A 19 -1.04 2.77 1.94
N THR A 20 -0.10 2.35 1.11
CA THR A 20 -0.38 1.46 -0.04
C THR A 20 -0.02 -0.01 0.20
N ALA A 21 0.80 -0.31 1.20
CA ALA A 21 1.23 -1.67 1.51
C ALA A 21 0.20 -2.41 2.38
N ASP A 22 0.06 -3.72 2.19
CA ASP A 22 -0.66 -4.61 3.09
C ASP A 22 0.24 -5.09 4.23
N VAL A 23 1.53 -5.34 3.93
CA VAL A 23 2.59 -5.67 4.88
C VAL A 23 3.81 -4.81 4.57
N ILE A 24 4.52 -4.35 5.58
CA ILE A 24 5.70 -3.51 5.44
C ILE A 24 6.93 -4.32 5.86
N ILE A 25 7.93 -4.42 4.99
CA ILE A 25 9.25 -4.91 5.37
C ILE A 25 10.12 -3.68 5.64
N PHE A 26 10.50 -3.49 6.90
CA PHE A 26 11.48 -2.47 7.27
C PHE A 26 12.87 -3.07 7.32
N MET A 27 13.80 -2.54 6.52
CA MET A 27 15.13 -3.13 6.35
C MET A 27 16.22 -2.24 6.93
N CYS A 28 17.01 -2.79 7.87
CA CYS A 28 18.21 -2.18 8.44
C CYS A 28 19.48 -2.84 7.87
N ASP A 29 20.62 -2.14 7.96
CA ASP A 29 21.94 -2.64 7.56
C ASP A 29 22.71 -3.13 8.79
N PHE A 30 23.01 -4.43 8.86
CA PHE A 30 23.76 -5.01 9.99
C PHE A 30 25.18 -4.44 10.10
N LYS A 31 25.87 -4.23 8.97
CA LYS A 31 27.26 -3.74 8.97
C LYS A 31 27.36 -2.27 9.37
N GLY A 32 26.33 -1.49 9.07
CA GLY A 32 26.23 -0.09 9.45
C GLY A 32 25.78 0.13 10.89
N GLY A 33 25.20 -0.89 11.53
CA GLY A 33 24.52 -0.78 12.81
C GLY A 33 23.25 0.08 12.76
N LEU A 34 22.58 0.22 13.90
CA LEU A 34 21.41 1.09 14.01
C LEU A 34 21.82 2.56 13.92
N THR A 35 21.07 3.32 13.15
CA THR A 35 21.23 4.76 12.99
C THR A 35 20.04 5.52 13.58
N ALA A 36 20.22 6.82 13.91
CA ALA A 36 19.13 7.68 14.32
C ALA A 36 18.00 7.73 13.27
N SER A 37 18.36 7.60 11.99
CA SER A 37 17.39 7.53 10.89
C SER A 37 16.52 6.28 10.96
N ASP A 38 17.09 5.14 11.35
CA ASP A 38 16.33 3.89 11.52
C ASP A 38 15.35 4.01 12.69
N GLU A 39 15.76 4.66 13.78
CA GLU A 39 14.90 4.93 14.94
C GLU A 39 13.74 5.86 14.58
N ASP A 40 13.99 6.93 13.84
CA ASP A 40 12.96 7.87 13.38
C ASP A 40 11.93 7.19 12.47
N VAL A 41 12.38 6.34 11.54
CA VAL A 41 11.50 5.56 10.66
C VAL A 41 10.73 4.52 11.47
N ALA A 42 11.37 3.82 12.40
CA ALA A 42 10.70 2.86 13.28
C ALA A 42 9.59 3.52 14.11
N ASP A 43 9.84 4.75 14.62
CA ASP A 43 8.83 5.53 15.32
C ASP A 43 7.60 5.82 14.46
N MET A 44 7.81 6.21 13.21
CA MET A 44 6.72 6.43 12.26
C MET A 44 5.94 5.13 11.99
N LEU A 45 6.66 4.02 11.79
CA LEU A 45 6.06 2.72 11.49
C LEU A 45 5.24 2.17 12.67
N ARG A 46 5.68 2.37 13.93
CA ARG A 46 4.93 1.97 15.12
C ARG A 46 3.54 2.63 15.21
N HIS A 47 3.39 3.82 14.62
CA HIS A 47 2.11 4.51 14.56
C HIS A 47 1.23 4.04 13.39
N SER A 48 1.77 3.25 12.47
CA SER A 48 0.99 2.62 11.41
C SER A 48 0.19 1.45 11.99
N ARG A 49 -0.98 1.18 11.40
CA ARG A 49 -1.79 0.02 11.77
C ARG A 49 -1.49 -1.20 10.89
N LYS A 50 -0.42 -1.12 10.10
CA LYS A 50 -0.02 -2.18 9.17
C LYS A 50 0.90 -3.19 9.86
N PRO A 51 0.86 -4.47 9.50
CA PRO A 51 1.85 -5.43 9.91
C PRO A 51 3.25 -5.00 9.43
N ILE A 52 4.24 -5.11 10.31
CA ILE A 52 5.63 -4.74 10.03
C ILE A 52 6.51 -5.92 10.31
N VAL A 53 7.36 -6.26 9.36
CA VAL A 53 8.39 -7.31 9.49
C VAL A 53 9.75 -6.63 9.44
N LEU A 54 10.54 -6.75 10.52
CA LEU A 54 11.86 -6.15 10.62
C LEU A 54 12.92 -7.09 10.02
N ALA A 55 13.57 -6.66 8.94
CA ALA A 55 14.66 -7.37 8.30
C ALA A 55 16.00 -6.66 8.56
N VAL A 56 17.03 -7.40 8.98
CA VAL A 56 18.38 -6.88 9.17
C VAL A 56 19.30 -7.54 8.15
N ASN A 57 19.63 -6.81 7.09
CA ASN A 57 20.39 -7.33 5.96
C ASN A 57 21.91 -7.20 6.16
N LYS A 58 22.68 -7.92 5.36
CA LYS A 58 24.15 -8.03 5.40
C LYS A 58 24.67 -8.74 6.66
N ALA A 59 23.82 -9.54 7.29
CA ALA A 59 24.18 -10.39 8.44
C ALA A 59 24.84 -11.71 7.99
N ASP A 60 25.92 -11.59 7.23
CA ASP A 60 26.60 -12.74 6.59
C ASP A 60 27.15 -13.73 7.62
N ASN A 61 27.73 -13.20 8.69
CA ASN A 61 28.22 -13.93 9.85
C ASN A 61 27.94 -13.07 11.09
N PHE A 62 26.79 -13.25 11.70
CA PHE A 62 26.40 -12.52 12.91
C PHE A 62 26.45 -13.43 14.14
N ASP A 63 26.79 -12.84 15.29
CA ASP A 63 26.59 -13.45 16.58
C ASP A 63 25.11 -13.27 16.98
N PRO A 64 24.41 -14.32 17.45
CA PRO A 64 23.02 -14.19 17.90
C PRO A 64 22.79 -13.08 18.93
N THR A 65 23.80 -12.72 19.72
CA THR A 65 23.72 -11.60 20.69
C THR A 65 23.57 -10.24 20.02
N ALA A 66 24.07 -10.08 18.78
CA ALA A 66 23.96 -8.83 18.03
C ALA A 66 22.53 -8.54 17.55
N GLN A 67 21.67 -9.54 17.47
CA GLN A 67 20.26 -9.37 17.19
C GLN A 67 19.53 -8.54 18.25
N ALA A 68 20.03 -8.60 19.50
CA ALA A 68 19.40 -7.93 20.64
C ALA A 68 19.26 -6.42 20.47
N GLU A 69 20.20 -5.78 19.75
CA GLU A 69 20.17 -4.33 19.46
C GLU A 69 18.91 -3.92 18.69
N TYR A 70 18.49 -4.73 17.72
CA TYR A 70 17.37 -4.41 16.81
C TYR A 70 15.99 -4.56 17.49
N TYR A 71 15.88 -5.28 18.59
CA TYR A 71 14.64 -5.31 19.38
C TYR A 71 14.31 -3.94 19.99
N SER A 72 15.31 -3.06 20.17
CA SER A 72 15.10 -1.69 20.67
C SER A 72 14.18 -0.86 19.78
N LEU A 73 14.08 -1.21 18.49
CA LEU A 73 13.16 -0.56 17.52
C LEU A 73 11.68 -0.83 17.84
N GLY A 74 11.36 -1.84 18.66
CA GLY A 74 9.98 -2.14 19.06
C GLY A 74 9.05 -2.58 17.92
N LEU A 75 9.62 -3.17 16.86
CA LEU A 75 8.89 -3.64 15.67
C LEU A 75 8.73 -5.16 15.61
N GLY A 76 8.94 -5.86 16.71
CA GLY A 76 8.87 -7.31 16.79
C GLY A 76 10.22 -8.00 16.62
N GLU A 77 10.21 -9.28 16.22
CA GLU A 77 11.41 -10.08 16.02
C GLU A 77 12.19 -9.63 14.77
N PRO A 78 13.49 -9.30 14.89
CA PRO A 78 14.31 -8.96 13.73
C PRO A 78 14.77 -10.21 12.98
N PHE A 79 14.51 -10.28 11.68
CA PHE A 79 14.98 -11.36 10.80
C PHE A 79 16.37 -11.02 10.28
N MET A 80 17.38 -11.77 10.76
CA MET A 80 18.76 -11.61 10.33
C MET A 80 18.97 -12.28 8.98
N ILE A 81 19.20 -11.50 7.93
CA ILE A 81 19.30 -12.00 6.56
C ILE A 81 20.62 -11.61 5.88
N SER A 82 21.02 -12.38 4.89
CA SER A 82 22.05 -12.01 3.92
C SER A 82 21.50 -12.17 2.52
N CYS A 83 21.10 -11.08 1.89
CA CYS A 83 20.62 -11.11 0.51
C CYS A 83 21.69 -11.60 -0.47
N GLU A 84 22.97 -11.30 -0.19
CA GLU A 84 24.10 -11.75 -1.02
C GLU A 84 24.29 -13.26 -0.95
N GLN A 85 24.12 -13.87 0.22
CA GLN A 85 24.30 -15.32 0.43
C GLN A 85 22.99 -16.11 0.38
N GLY A 86 21.85 -15.45 0.27
CA GLY A 86 20.52 -16.09 0.28
C GLY A 86 20.13 -16.69 1.64
N LYS A 87 20.75 -16.25 2.75
CA LYS A 87 20.46 -16.75 4.10
C LYS A 87 19.31 -16.01 4.74
N GLY A 88 18.46 -16.73 5.51
CA GLY A 88 17.35 -16.15 6.29
C GLY A 88 16.18 -15.62 5.47
N LEU A 89 16.24 -15.70 4.13
CA LEU A 89 15.18 -15.17 3.27
C LEU A 89 13.89 -16.00 3.35
N GLY A 90 14.02 -17.33 3.56
CA GLY A 90 12.85 -18.21 3.71
C GLY A 90 12.02 -17.83 4.91
N ASP A 91 12.64 -17.73 6.07
CA ASP A 91 11.96 -17.39 7.33
C ASP A 91 11.33 -15.98 7.26
N LEU A 92 12.04 -15.01 6.66
CA LEU A 92 11.50 -13.67 6.41
C LEU A 92 10.24 -13.71 5.55
N LEU A 93 10.28 -14.48 4.45
CA LEU A 93 9.14 -14.56 3.53
C LEU A 93 7.97 -15.33 4.15
N ASP A 94 8.24 -16.38 4.93
CA ASP A 94 7.20 -17.12 5.64
C ASP A 94 6.48 -16.20 6.64
N GLU A 95 7.23 -15.36 7.38
CA GLU A 95 6.63 -14.34 8.26
C GLU A 95 5.78 -13.33 7.46
N VAL A 96 6.30 -12.80 6.36
CA VAL A 96 5.54 -11.88 5.50
C VAL A 96 4.26 -12.55 5.00
N CYS A 97 4.33 -13.79 4.55
CA CYS A 97 3.17 -14.55 4.06
C CYS A 97 2.15 -14.85 5.17
N SER A 98 2.60 -14.99 6.44
CA SER A 98 1.69 -15.22 7.57
C SER A 98 0.70 -14.07 7.82
N HIS A 99 1.04 -12.87 7.35
CA HIS A 99 0.20 -11.69 7.47
C HIS A 99 -0.85 -11.57 6.34
N PHE A 100 -0.77 -12.42 5.32
CA PHE A 100 -1.81 -12.53 4.32
C PHE A 100 -2.78 -13.64 4.71
N ASP A 101 -4.09 -13.36 4.74
CA ASP A 101 -5.05 -14.45 4.85
C ASP A 101 -5.00 -15.30 3.59
N ALA A 102 -5.33 -16.57 3.74
CA ALA A 102 -5.54 -17.43 2.60
C ALA A 102 -6.52 -16.75 1.63
N ILE A 103 -6.08 -16.54 0.39
CA ILE A 103 -6.94 -15.98 -0.66
C ILE A 103 -8.13 -16.91 -0.74
N ASP A 104 -9.29 -16.44 -0.32
CA ASP A 104 -10.54 -17.12 -0.59
C ASP A 104 -10.83 -16.89 -2.07
N GLU A 105 -10.33 -17.81 -2.92
CA GLU A 105 -10.47 -17.75 -4.38
C GLU A 105 -11.94 -17.77 -4.83
N GLY A 106 -12.88 -17.98 -3.88
CA GLY A 106 -14.30 -18.18 -4.18
C GLY A 106 -15.12 -16.92 -4.42
N GLU A 107 -14.83 -15.80 -3.73
CA GLU A 107 -15.68 -14.60 -3.82
C GLU A 107 -15.14 -13.53 -4.78
N ASP A 108 -13.85 -13.47 -5.02
CA ASP A 108 -13.21 -12.43 -5.83
C ASP A 108 -13.36 -12.63 -7.34
N SER A 109 -13.67 -13.85 -7.79
CA SER A 109 -13.87 -14.18 -9.20
C SER A 109 -15.22 -13.73 -9.78
N GLU A 110 -16.16 -13.32 -8.93
CA GLU A 110 -17.52 -12.97 -9.33
C GLU A 110 -17.68 -11.52 -9.79
N TYR A 111 -16.71 -10.65 -9.44
CA TYR A 111 -16.74 -9.23 -9.76
C TYR A 111 -15.72 -8.87 -10.85
N ILE A 112 -16.18 -8.13 -11.86
CA ILE A 112 -15.28 -7.47 -12.82
C ILE A 112 -14.71 -6.22 -12.14
N LYS A 113 -13.41 -6.20 -11.88
CA LYS A 113 -12.71 -5.11 -11.18
C LYS A 113 -12.36 -3.99 -12.14
N ILE A 114 -12.78 -2.75 -11.81
CA ILE A 114 -12.62 -1.57 -12.64
C ILE A 114 -11.76 -0.52 -11.91
N ALA A 115 -10.61 -0.14 -12.47
CA ALA A 115 -9.87 1.04 -12.06
C ALA A 115 -10.26 2.25 -12.89
N ILE A 116 -10.43 3.42 -12.24
CA ILE A 116 -10.68 4.70 -12.91
C ILE A 116 -9.46 5.60 -12.73
N VAL A 117 -8.73 5.85 -13.81
CA VAL A 117 -7.48 6.61 -13.81
C VAL A 117 -7.56 7.85 -14.70
N GLY A 118 -6.66 8.79 -14.47
CA GLY A 118 -6.59 10.05 -15.25
C GLY A 118 -6.05 11.21 -14.40
N LYS A 119 -5.73 12.33 -15.05
CA LYS A 119 -5.20 13.53 -14.39
C LYS A 119 -6.10 14.04 -13.24
N PRO A 120 -5.57 14.78 -12.27
CA PRO A 120 -6.40 15.54 -11.33
C PRO A 120 -7.44 16.38 -12.07
N ASN A 121 -8.65 16.46 -11.53
CA ASN A 121 -9.78 17.22 -12.10
C ASN A 121 -10.32 16.76 -13.48
N ALA A 122 -9.85 15.66 -14.04
CA ALA A 122 -10.37 15.09 -15.31
C ALA A 122 -11.81 14.55 -15.20
N GLY A 123 -12.45 14.57 -14.02
CA GLY A 123 -13.83 14.11 -13.84
C GLY A 123 -13.98 12.68 -13.28
N LYS A 124 -12.90 12.04 -12.82
CA LYS A 124 -12.92 10.68 -12.26
C LYS A 124 -13.97 10.51 -11.15
N SER A 125 -13.98 11.45 -10.18
CA SER A 125 -14.93 11.41 -9.05
C SER A 125 -16.38 11.58 -9.52
N SER A 126 -16.61 12.41 -10.50
CA SER A 126 -17.95 12.62 -11.08
C SER A 126 -18.43 11.37 -11.80
N LEU A 127 -17.54 10.70 -12.55
CA LEU A 127 -17.84 9.43 -13.21
C LEU A 127 -18.13 8.33 -12.17
N ALA A 128 -17.25 8.14 -11.18
CA ALA A 128 -17.44 7.14 -10.13
C ALA A 128 -18.76 7.36 -9.37
N ASN A 129 -19.04 8.60 -8.96
CA ASN A 129 -20.28 8.93 -8.25
C ASN A 129 -21.51 8.68 -9.13
N LYS A 130 -21.44 8.96 -10.44
CA LYS A 130 -22.53 8.70 -11.35
C LYS A 130 -22.78 7.21 -11.56
N LEU A 131 -21.71 6.40 -11.65
CA LEU A 131 -21.80 4.95 -11.76
C LEU A 131 -22.41 4.35 -10.49
N LEU A 132 -21.98 4.81 -9.30
CA LEU A 132 -22.45 4.33 -8.02
C LEU A 132 -23.85 4.85 -7.63
N GLY A 133 -24.26 6.01 -8.15
CA GLY A 133 -25.52 6.67 -7.84
C GLY A 133 -26.60 6.51 -8.92
N ALA A 134 -26.39 5.66 -9.93
CA ALA A 134 -27.40 5.42 -10.96
C ALA A 134 -28.56 4.58 -10.40
N ASP A 135 -29.81 4.94 -10.68
CA ASP A 135 -31.04 4.28 -10.18
C ASP A 135 -31.14 2.77 -10.51
N ARG A 136 -30.25 2.24 -11.32
CA ARG A 136 -30.14 0.81 -11.67
C ARG A 136 -28.99 0.10 -10.98
N THR A 137 -28.27 0.78 -10.08
CA THR A 137 -27.12 0.24 -9.37
C THR A 137 -27.57 -0.17 -7.98
N ILE A 138 -27.63 -1.47 -7.71
CA ILE A 138 -27.87 -1.98 -6.37
C ILE A 138 -26.52 -2.04 -5.69
N VAL A 139 -26.28 -1.12 -4.76
CA VAL A 139 -25.13 -1.21 -3.85
C VAL A 139 -25.49 -2.28 -2.81
N SER A 140 -24.97 -3.49 -2.95
CA SER A 140 -25.18 -4.50 -1.92
C SER A 140 -24.25 -4.19 -0.74
N ASN A 141 -24.85 -4.00 0.46
CA ASN A 141 -24.13 -4.06 1.72
C ASN A 141 -23.79 -5.54 1.99
N ILE A 142 -22.79 -6.09 1.31
CA ILE A 142 -22.31 -7.43 1.60
C ILE A 142 -21.47 -7.33 2.86
N ALA A 143 -22.00 -7.85 3.97
CA ALA A 143 -21.26 -8.07 5.20
C ALA A 143 -20.19 -9.14 4.90
N GLY A 144 -18.91 -8.74 4.82
CA GLY A 144 -17.78 -9.63 4.51
C GLY A 144 -16.63 -8.93 3.79
N THR A 145 -16.90 -7.84 3.06
CA THR A 145 -15.84 -7.05 2.38
C THR A 145 -15.15 -6.05 3.32
N THR A 146 -14.89 -6.46 4.55
CA THR A 146 -14.33 -5.60 5.62
C THR A 146 -12.84 -5.32 5.47
N ARG A 147 -12.19 -5.75 4.39
CA ARG A 147 -10.74 -5.55 4.24
C ARG A 147 -10.34 -4.24 3.56
N ASP A 148 -11.15 -3.71 2.66
CA ASP A 148 -10.87 -2.41 2.06
C ASP A 148 -12.14 -1.57 1.97
N SER A 149 -12.33 -0.64 2.91
CA SER A 149 -13.33 0.44 2.83
C SER A 149 -13.12 1.36 1.61
N ILE A 150 -12.29 0.94 0.69
CA ILE A 150 -11.73 1.69 -0.42
C ILE A 150 -12.40 1.29 -1.75
N ASP A 151 -12.86 0.04 -1.88
CA ASP A 151 -13.50 -0.49 -3.09
C ASP A 151 -15.03 -0.44 -2.97
N SER A 152 -15.72 -0.23 -4.09
CA SER A 152 -17.19 -0.10 -4.09
C SER A 152 -17.83 -1.04 -5.10
N PRO A 153 -18.64 -2.01 -4.64
CA PRO A 153 -19.37 -2.92 -5.51
C PRO A 153 -20.54 -2.22 -6.21
N LEU A 154 -20.83 -2.62 -7.43
CA LEU A 154 -22.01 -2.21 -8.17
C LEU A 154 -22.52 -3.34 -9.07
N ILE A 155 -23.83 -3.36 -9.31
CA ILE A 155 -24.48 -4.29 -10.24
C ILE A 155 -25.05 -3.48 -11.40
N TYR A 156 -24.68 -3.83 -12.63
CA TYR A 156 -25.22 -3.20 -13.82
C TYR A 156 -25.59 -4.26 -14.87
N ASN A 157 -26.80 -4.21 -15.38
CA ASN A 157 -27.34 -5.20 -16.33
C ASN A 157 -27.14 -6.67 -15.89
N GLY A 158 -27.32 -6.94 -14.58
CA GLY A 158 -27.17 -8.30 -14.01
C GLY A 158 -25.73 -8.79 -13.86
N LYS A 159 -24.73 -7.99 -14.21
CA LYS A 159 -23.29 -8.27 -14.00
C LYS A 159 -22.77 -7.55 -12.77
N LYS A 160 -21.88 -8.19 -12.04
CA LYS A 160 -21.24 -7.66 -10.83
C LYS A 160 -19.91 -6.96 -11.20
N TYR A 161 -19.74 -5.75 -10.68
CA TYR A 161 -18.54 -4.95 -10.87
C TYR A 161 -18.03 -4.42 -9.54
N MET A 162 -16.74 -4.19 -9.43
CA MET A 162 -16.07 -3.58 -8.29
C MET A 162 -15.26 -2.37 -8.77
N ILE A 163 -15.60 -1.17 -8.31
CA ILE A 163 -14.76 0.02 -8.57
C ILE A 163 -13.68 0.08 -7.50
N ILE A 164 -12.41 -0.01 -7.92
CA ILE A 164 -11.24 -0.05 -7.05
C ILE A 164 -10.83 1.36 -6.64
N ASP A 165 -10.38 1.52 -5.38
CA ASP A 165 -9.86 2.77 -4.78
C ASP A 165 -10.85 3.96 -4.86
N THR A 166 -12.11 3.71 -4.53
CA THR A 166 -13.12 4.79 -4.52
C THR A 166 -12.84 5.84 -3.44
N ALA A 167 -12.12 5.54 -2.35
CA ALA A 167 -11.74 6.50 -1.33
C ALA A 167 -10.74 7.54 -1.87
N GLY A 168 -9.77 7.11 -2.68
CA GLY A 168 -8.85 8.02 -3.38
C GLY A 168 -9.57 8.91 -4.39
N ILE A 169 -10.63 8.38 -5.01
CA ILE A 169 -11.47 9.12 -5.96
C ILE A 169 -12.38 10.13 -5.24
N ARG A 170 -12.90 9.79 -4.03
CA ARG A 170 -13.87 10.61 -3.27
C ARG A 170 -13.24 11.70 -2.41
N LYS A 171 -12.02 11.51 -1.89
CA LYS A 171 -11.32 12.57 -1.16
C LYS A 171 -11.01 13.70 -2.14
N LYS A 172 -11.77 14.80 -2.08
CA LYS A 172 -11.39 16.05 -2.73
C LYS A 172 -10.03 16.46 -2.17
N SER A 173 -9.03 16.46 -3.03
CA SER A 173 -7.68 16.92 -2.69
C SER A 173 -7.74 18.41 -2.31
N ALA A 174 -7.68 18.68 -1.01
CA ALA A 174 -7.24 19.97 -0.53
C ALA A 174 -5.75 19.77 -0.22
N VAL A 175 -4.85 20.06 -1.16
CA VAL A 175 -3.47 20.51 -0.92
C VAL A 175 -2.67 20.41 -2.23
N HIS A 176 -1.87 21.43 -2.48
CA HIS A 176 -1.08 21.71 -3.68
C HIS A 176 0.17 20.83 -3.87
N GLU A 177 0.62 20.72 -5.12
CA GLU A 177 1.90 20.26 -5.69
C GLU A 177 2.39 18.82 -5.47
N ASP A 178 2.14 18.20 -4.32
CA ASP A 178 2.58 16.83 -4.04
C ASP A 178 1.56 15.75 -4.48
N VAL A 179 0.38 16.18 -4.90
CA VAL A 179 -0.77 15.33 -5.24
C VAL A 179 -0.55 14.51 -6.52
N GLU A 180 0.27 14.97 -7.46
CA GLU A 180 0.46 14.28 -8.73
C GLU A 180 1.21 12.95 -8.57
N TYR A 181 2.29 12.93 -7.79
CA TYR A 181 3.08 11.72 -7.59
C TYR A 181 2.29 10.64 -6.83
N TYR A 182 1.58 11.02 -5.75
CA TYR A 182 0.69 10.12 -5.02
C TYR A 182 -0.44 9.58 -5.90
N SER A 183 -0.99 10.44 -6.75
CA SER A 183 -2.03 10.05 -7.68
C SER A 183 -1.56 8.99 -8.68
N VAL A 184 -0.30 9.09 -9.15
CA VAL A 184 0.28 8.12 -10.08
C VAL A 184 0.52 6.77 -9.40
N ILE A 185 1.07 6.74 -8.19
CA ILE A 185 1.33 5.48 -7.46
C ILE A 185 0.02 4.75 -7.14
N ARG A 186 -1.00 5.46 -6.64
CA ARG A 186 -2.32 4.90 -6.39
C ARG A 186 -2.97 4.40 -7.68
N ALA A 187 -2.84 5.16 -8.78
CA ALA A 187 -3.34 4.73 -10.07
C ALA A 187 -2.67 3.43 -10.53
N LEU A 188 -1.34 3.30 -10.37
CA LEU A 188 -0.61 2.08 -10.70
C LEU A 188 -1.04 0.89 -9.83
N ALA A 189 -1.24 1.10 -8.53
CA ALA A 189 -1.73 0.08 -7.60
C ALA A 189 -3.15 -0.38 -8.00
N SER A 190 -4.04 0.56 -8.33
CA SER A 190 -5.40 0.26 -8.78
C SER A 190 -5.42 -0.49 -10.12
N ILE A 191 -4.55 -0.10 -11.08
CA ILE A 191 -4.42 -0.78 -12.37
C ILE A 191 -3.99 -2.24 -12.20
N ARG A 192 -3.06 -2.52 -11.28
CA ARG A 192 -2.58 -3.89 -11.02
C ARG A 192 -3.67 -4.82 -10.48
N ARG A 193 -4.66 -4.27 -9.77
CA ARG A 193 -5.77 -5.02 -9.17
C ARG A 193 -6.99 -5.11 -10.06
N ALA A 194 -7.02 -4.38 -11.18
CA ALA A 194 -8.19 -4.26 -12.05
C ALA A 194 -8.14 -5.19 -13.25
N ASP A 195 -9.30 -5.70 -13.64
CA ASP A 195 -9.49 -6.41 -14.91
C ASP A 195 -9.67 -5.44 -16.07
N VAL A 196 -10.24 -4.25 -15.77
CA VAL A 196 -10.51 -3.19 -16.76
C VAL A 196 -10.07 -1.84 -16.21
N CYS A 197 -9.39 -1.05 -17.04
CA CYS A 197 -8.96 0.29 -16.69
C CYS A 197 -9.70 1.33 -17.54
N LEU A 198 -10.40 2.28 -16.89
CA LEU A 198 -11.05 3.43 -17.53
C LEU A 198 -10.14 4.65 -17.43
N ALA A 199 -9.55 5.06 -18.55
CA ALA A 199 -8.78 6.29 -18.63
C ALA A 199 -9.72 7.50 -18.90
N VAL A 200 -9.79 8.43 -17.93
CA VAL A 200 -10.59 9.64 -18.03
C VAL A 200 -9.70 10.80 -18.47
N ILE A 201 -10.00 11.39 -19.62
CA ILE A 201 -9.26 12.50 -20.22
C ILE A 201 -10.17 13.73 -20.23
N GLY A 202 -9.66 14.87 -19.76
CA GLY A 202 -10.39 16.15 -19.80
C GLY A 202 -10.40 16.71 -21.21
N SER A 203 -11.57 17.12 -21.71
CA SER A 203 -11.72 17.66 -23.06
C SER A 203 -11.17 19.07 -23.24
N THR A 204 -10.81 19.75 -22.14
CA THR A 204 -10.34 21.15 -22.15
C THR A 204 -8.81 21.27 -22.15
N GLU A 205 -8.09 20.16 -21.99
CA GLU A 205 -6.64 20.10 -22.02
C GLU A 205 -6.21 19.15 -23.15
N GLY A 206 -6.39 19.61 -24.39
CA GLY A 206 -5.89 18.95 -25.59
C GLY A 206 -4.48 19.37 -25.93
#